data_f88d4244df513d5a784c2e54e4b99429
#
_entry.id   f88d4244df513d5a784c2e54e4b99429
#
_cell.length_a   1.000
_cell.length_b   1.000
_cell.length_c   1.000
_cell.angle_alpha   90.00
_cell.angle_beta   90.00
_cell.angle_gamma   90.00
#
_symmetry.space_group_name_H-M   'P 1'
#
loop_
_entity.id
_entity.type
_entity.pdbx_description
1 polymer ?
#
loop_
_entity_poly.entity_id
_entity_poly.type
_entity_poly.pdbx_seq_one_letter_code
_entity_poly.pdbx_strand_id
1 'polypeptide(L)'
;MIEVDNLTKRFGTFTAVDHVSFSVGKGSIFGFLGPNGSGKSTVIRMLCGILEPSDGTAKIGGHDIVRDLEPIKEMIGYMSQQFSLYDELTVNENLIFAGKLYGLSGGELNQRRDEMIATTHLEPYVKRRASNLSGGWRQRLAMACSLMHKPTVLFLDEPTAGIDPVARRELWDLLFEFAGKGMTLFVTTHYMDEAERCDHVGYIYMSKLIVCGEPDDLKKLPDVNPPGTRRLDVTCDHVTTALRAMHEMRGVRSATVFGQSMHLLVDESVKRAQIDDQLRKVGVDHSEIREIGPSLEDVFVELSAKHAAEQQKAA
;
A
#
# COMPACT_ATOMS: atom_id res chain seq x y z
N MET A 1 2.87 -8.58 -16.14
CA MET A 1 2.19 -9.69 -15.43
C MET A 1 0.74 -9.38 -15.18
N ILE A 2 0.43 -8.18 -14.69
CA ILE A 2 -0.93 -7.65 -14.57
C ILE A 2 -1.02 -6.43 -15.48
N GLU A 3 -2.08 -6.34 -16.28
CA GLU A 3 -2.37 -5.23 -17.17
C GLU A 3 -3.80 -4.77 -16.90
N VAL A 4 -3.99 -3.48 -16.61
CA VAL A 4 -5.28 -2.89 -16.27
C VAL A 4 -5.51 -1.70 -17.18
N ASP A 5 -6.65 -1.68 -17.89
CA ASP A 5 -7.02 -0.63 -18.81
C ASP A 5 -8.43 -0.10 -18.55
N ASN A 6 -8.52 1.17 -18.15
CA ASN A 6 -9.74 1.92 -17.86
C ASN A 6 -10.73 1.20 -16.93
N LEU A 7 -10.20 0.40 -15.97
CA LEU A 7 -11.01 -0.43 -15.08
C LEU A 7 -11.94 0.45 -14.23
N THR A 8 -13.23 0.17 -14.30
CA THR A 8 -14.27 0.98 -13.66
C THR A 8 -15.24 0.10 -12.88
N LYS A 9 -15.64 0.53 -11.68
CA LYS A 9 -16.70 -0.12 -10.90
C LYS A 9 -17.69 0.89 -10.36
N ARG A 10 -18.96 0.68 -10.71
CA ARG A 10 -20.10 1.47 -10.22
C ARG A 10 -21.03 0.60 -9.38
N PHE A 11 -21.54 1.17 -8.30
CA PHE A 11 -22.60 0.61 -7.45
C PHE A 11 -23.77 1.59 -7.44
N GLY A 12 -24.75 1.37 -8.30
CA GLY A 12 -25.80 2.36 -8.54
C GLY A 12 -25.23 3.68 -9.05
N THR A 13 -25.43 4.76 -8.31
CA THR A 13 -24.91 6.09 -8.62
C THR A 13 -23.48 6.33 -8.13
N PHE A 14 -22.98 5.47 -7.25
CA PHE A 14 -21.64 5.61 -6.67
C PHE A 14 -20.58 4.92 -7.54
N THR A 15 -19.53 5.65 -7.91
CA THR A 15 -18.37 5.11 -8.64
C THR A 15 -17.25 4.84 -7.64
N ALA A 16 -16.99 3.57 -7.36
CA ALA A 16 -15.96 3.13 -6.42
C ALA A 16 -14.56 3.07 -7.04
N VAL A 17 -14.46 2.83 -8.35
CA VAL A 17 -13.23 2.84 -9.15
C VAL A 17 -13.56 3.51 -10.49
N ASP A 18 -12.79 4.51 -10.89
CA ASP A 18 -13.07 5.37 -12.02
C ASP A 18 -11.90 5.40 -13.01
N HIS A 19 -11.99 4.63 -14.11
CA HIS A 19 -11.05 4.58 -15.23
C HIS A 19 -9.58 4.37 -14.81
N VAL A 20 -9.34 3.40 -13.92
CA VAL A 20 -8.00 3.09 -13.42
C VAL A 20 -7.22 2.27 -14.43
N SER A 21 -6.01 2.72 -14.78
CA SER A 21 -5.10 2.04 -15.71
C SER A 21 -3.68 1.98 -15.14
N PHE A 22 -3.09 0.78 -15.11
CA PHE A 22 -1.71 0.54 -14.68
C PHE A 22 -1.20 -0.82 -15.17
N SER A 23 0.10 -1.06 -15.02
CA SER A 23 0.70 -2.37 -15.29
C SER A 23 1.64 -2.78 -14.16
N VAL A 24 1.74 -4.10 -13.94
CA VAL A 24 2.64 -4.70 -12.94
C VAL A 24 3.58 -5.69 -13.64
N GLY A 25 4.87 -5.51 -13.44
CA GLY A 25 5.90 -6.41 -13.95
C GLY A 25 5.85 -7.80 -13.31
N LYS A 26 6.45 -8.79 -13.96
CA LYS A 26 6.61 -10.12 -13.37
C LYS A 26 7.70 -10.09 -12.30
N GLY A 27 7.43 -10.70 -11.14
CA GLY A 27 8.39 -10.80 -10.04
C GLY A 27 8.61 -9.49 -9.27
N SER A 28 7.78 -8.46 -9.49
CA SER A 28 7.85 -7.18 -8.77
C SER A 28 6.85 -7.10 -7.63
N ILE A 29 7.13 -6.23 -6.68
CA ILE A 29 6.22 -5.82 -5.61
C ILE A 29 5.55 -4.51 -6.02
N PHE A 30 4.24 -4.55 -6.25
CA PHE A 30 3.44 -3.38 -6.57
C PHE A 30 2.62 -2.95 -5.36
N GLY A 31 2.87 -1.74 -4.87
CA GLY A 31 2.13 -1.11 -3.79
C GLY A 31 0.93 -0.33 -4.32
N PHE A 32 -0.29 -0.68 -3.94
CA PHE A 32 -1.48 0.07 -4.30
C PHE A 32 -1.94 0.87 -3.08
N LEU A 33 -1.53 2.12 -3.04
CA LEU A 33 -1.63 2.99 -1.89
C LEU A 33 -2.86 3.91 -2.00
N GLY A 34 -3.48 4.23 -0.86
CA GLY A 34 -4.55 5.21 -0.78
C GLY A 34 -5.29 5.17 0.55
N PRO A 35 -6.07 6.20 0.89
CA PRO A 35 -6.86 6.24 2.11
C PRO A 35 -7.96 5.17 2.11
N ASN A 36 -8.55 4.94 3.29
CA ASN A 36 -9.69 4.02 3.40
C ASN A 36 -10.87 4.55 2.57
N GLY A 37 -11.54 3.63 1.86
CA GLY A 37 -12.65 3.99 0.97
C GLY A 37 -12.25 4.52 -0.41
N SER A 38 -10.97 4.60 -0.76
CA SER A 38 -10.51 5.08 -2.07
C SER A 38 -10.73 4.11 -3.24
N GLY A 39 -11.09 2.84 -2.96
CA GLY A 39 -11.33 1.83 -4.00
C GLY A 39 -10.33 0.68 -4.05
N LYS A 40 -9.28 0.64 -3.20
CA LYS A 40 -8.21 -0.38 -3.19
C LYS A 40 -8.74 -1.83 -3.21
N SER A 41 -9.54 -2.20 -2.20
CA SER A 41 -10.12 -3.55 -2.11
C SER A 41 -11.07 -3.86 -3.26
N THR A 42 -11.73 -2.84 -3.85
CA THR A 42 -12.59 -3.01 -5.02
C THR A 42 -11.76 -3.40 -6.24
N VAL A 43 -10.61 -2.76 -6.45
CA VAL A 43 -9.68 -3.12 -7.54
C VAL A 43 -9.17 -4.55 -7.37
N ILE A 44 -8.67 -4.92 -6.20
CA ILE A 44 -8.22 -6.31 -5.95
C ILE A 44 -9.34 -7.31 -6.23
N ARG A 45 -10.56 -7.08 -5.73
CA ARG A 45 -11.68 -7.99 -5.93
C ARG A 45 -12.06 -8.16 -7.40
N MET A 46 -11.94 -7.10 -8.20
CA MET A 46 -12.13 -7.21 -9.65
C MET A 46 -11.01 -8.02 -10.29
N LEU A 47 -9.74 -7.77 -9.94
CA LEU A 47 -8.61 -8.53 -10.45
C LEU A 47 -8.66 -10.01 -10.07
N CYS A 48 -9.13 -10.33 -8.87
CA CYS A 48 -9.33 -11.73 -8.43
C CYS A 48 -10.59 -12.41 -9.01
N GLY A 49 -11.37 -11.72 -9.87
CA GLY A 49 -12.61 -12.27 -10.43
C GLY A 49 -13.74 -12.47 -9.41
N ILE A 50 -13.64 -11.85 -8.22
CA ILE A 50 -14.68 -11.89 -7.17
C ILE A 50 -15.78 -10.86 -7.47
N LEU A 51 -15.42 -9.80 -8.16
CA LEU A 51 -16.30 -8.70 -8.51
C LEU A 51 -16.14 -8.37 -10.00
N GLU A 52 -17.23 -8.43 -10.76
CA GLU A 52 -17.20 -8.07 -12.17
C GLU A 52 -17.06 -6.55 -12.34
N PRO A 53 -16.15 -6.06 -13.21
CA PRO A 53 -16.05 -4.64 -13.55
C PRO A 53 -17.33 -4.14 -14.23
N SER A 54 -17.62 -2.85 -14.08
CA SER A 54 -18.72 -2.20 -14.80
C SER A 54 -18.29 -1.72 -16.19
N ASP A 55 -16.96 -1.46 -16.36
CA ASP A 55 -16.36 -1.02 -17.63
C ASP A 55 -14.83 -1.23 -17.56
N GLY A 56 -14.16 -1.16 -18.70
CA GLY A 56 -12.73 -1.40 -18.80
C GLY A 56 -12.37 -2.88 -18.79
N THR A 57 -11.07 -3.18 -18.84
CA THR A 57 -10.56 -4.54 -18.88
C THR A 57 -9.33 -4.71 -17.99
N ALA A 58 -9.04 -5.95 -17.62
CA ALA A 58 -7.73 -6.30 -17.04
C ALA A 58 -7.32 -7.71 -17.45
N LYS A 59 -6.00 -7.95 -17.45
CA LYS A 59 -5.42 -9.26 -17.72
C LYS A 59 -4.40 -9.63 -16.66
N ILE A 60 -4.36 -10.91 -16.29
CA ILE A 60 -3.36 -11.50 -15.40
C ILE A 60 -2.70 -12.67 -16.13
N GLY A 61 -1.38 -12.59 -16.34
CA GLY A 61 -0.65 -13.60 -17.12
C GLY A 61 -1.15 -13.76 -18.55
N GLY A 62 -1.78 -12.71 -19.12
CA GLY A 62 -2.40 -12.74 -20.44
C GLY A 62 -3.86 -13.17 -20.46
N HIS A 63 -4.43 -13.67 -19.34
CA HIS A 63 -5.82 -14.10 -19.20
C HIS A 63 -6.73 -12.94 -18.77
N ASP A 64 -7.89 -12.83 -19.43
CA ASP A 64 -8.90 -11.80 -19.15
C ASP A 64 -9.65 -12.09 -17.84
N ILE A 65 -9.77 -11.10 -16.95
CA ILE A 65 -10.37 -11.28 -15.60
C ILE A 65 -11.86 -11.60 -15.61
N VAL A 66 -12.54 -11.50 -16.73
CA VAL A 66 -13.98 -11.81 -16.87
C VAL A 66 -14.17 -13.14 -17.62
N ARG A 67 -13.39 -13.35 -18.68
CA ARG A 67 -13.58 -14.50 -19.60
C ARG A 67 -12.80 -15.73 -19.17
N ASP A 68 -11.62 -15.56 -18.58
CA ASP A 68 -10.65 -16.63 -18.30
C ASP A 68 -10.47 -16.85 -16.79
N LEU A 69 -11.57 -16.92 -16.02
CA LEU A 69 -11.52 -16.99 -14.55
C LEU A 69 -10.80 -18.21 -13.99
N GLU A 70 -10.97 -19.40 -14.62
CA GLU A 70 -10.38 -20.62 -14.08
C GLU A 70 -8.84 -20.63 -14.14
N PRO A 71 -8.17 -20.28 -15.27
CA PRO A 71 -6.73 -20.11 -15.29
C PRO A 71 -6.22 -19.05 -14.30
N ILE A 72 -6.97 -17.96 -14.12
CA ILE A 72 -6.60 -16.91 -13.18
C ILE A 72 -6.63 -17.42 -11.74
N LYS A 73 -7.68 -18.16 -11.33
CA LYS A 73 -7.78 -18.72 -9.96
C LYS A 73 -6.64 -19.67 -9.61
N GLU A 74 -6.12 -20.40 -10.60
CA GLU A 74 -4.95 -21.28 -10.41
C GLU A 74 -3.65 -20.48 -10.24
N MET A 75 -3.57 -19.30 -10.88
CA MET A 75 -2.38 -18.45 -10.89
C MET A 75 -2.29 -17.50 -9.70
N ILE A 76 -3.41 -17.16 -9.05
CA ILE A 76 -3.44 -16.15 -8.01
C ILE A 76 -3.65 -16.74 -6.62
N GLY A 77 -2.91 -16.21 -5.64
CA GLY A 77 -3.27 -16.30 -4.23
C GLY A 77 -3.94 -14.99 -3.80
N TYR A 78 -4.95 -15.06 -2.95
CA TYR A 78 -5.61 -13.86 -2.42
C TYR A 78 -5.73 -13.93 -0.91
N MET A 79 -5.19 -12.92 -0.26
CA MET A 79 -5.33 -12.70 1.16
C MET A 79 -6.19 -11.46 1.38
N SER A 80 -7.42 -11.65 1.85
CA SER A 80 -8.37 -10.58 2.12
C SER A 80 -8.06 -9.87 3.44
N GLN A 81 -8.51 -8.62 3.55
CA GLN A 81 -8.35 -7.80 4.77
C GLN A 81 -8.96 -8.46 6.02
N GLN A 82 -10.13 -9.09 5.87
CA GLN A 82 -10.68 -9.94 6.92
C GLN A 82 -10.15 -11.37 6.72
N PHE A 83 -9.66 -11.97 7.79
CA PHE A 83 -9.10 -13.33 7.71
C PHE A 83 -10.12 -14.32 7.18
N SER A 84 -9.78 -14.98 6.09
CA SER A 84 -10.51 -16.14 5.56
C SER A 84 -10.09 -17.44 6.25
N LEU A 85 -9.84 -17.37 7.57
CA LEU A 85 -9.42 -18.49 8.39
C LEU A 85 -10.63 -19.09 9.13
N TYR A 86 -10.58 -20.40 9.31
CA TYR A 86 -11.52 -21.10 10.17
C TYR A 86 -10.99 -21.05 11.60
N ASP A 87 -11.58 -20.22 12.43
CA ASP A 87 -11.15 -19.93 13.80
C ASP A 87 -11.10 -21.16 14.71
N GLU A 88 -12.01 -22.12 14.51
CA GLU A 88 -12.07 -23.37 15.26
C GLU A 88 -11.03 -24.41 14.83
N LEU A 89 -10.47 -24.27 13.64
CA LEU A 89 -9.44 -25.15 13.12
C LEU A 89 -8.06 -24.74 13.61
N THR A 90 -7.20 -25.71 13.78
CA THR A 90 -5.77 -25.53 14.05
C THR A 90 -5.06 -24.95 12.82
N VAL A 91 -3.82 -24.47 13.00
CA VAL A 91 -2.93 -24.06 11.88
C VAL A 91 -2.82 -25.17 10.85
N ASN A 92 -2.54 -26.42 11.30
CA ASN A 92 -2.44 -27.57 10.41
C ASN A 92 -3.74 -27.84 9.63
N GLU A 93 -4.87 -27.78 10.30
CA GLU A 93 -6.18 -28.04 9.68
C GLU A 93 -6.58 -26.94 8.68
N ASN A 94 -6.29 -25.66 8.97
CA ASN A 94 -6.48 -24.55 8.03
C ASN A 94 -5.67 -24.78 6.75
N LEU A 95 -4.39 -25.12 6.87
CA LEU A 95 -3.53 -25.40 5.70
C LEU A 95 -4.02 -26.61 4.90
N ILE A 96 -4.39 -27.71 5.56
CA ILE A 96 -4.96 -28.88 4.89
C ILE A 96 -6.25 -28.53 4.17
N PHE A 97 -7.12 -27.76 4.81
CA PHE A 97 -8.37 -27.31 4.21
C PHE A 97 -8.12 -26.44 2.97
N ALA A 98 -7.24 -25.43 3.09
CA ALA A 98 -6.86 -24.58 1.97
C ALA A 98 -6.28 -25.37 0.79
N GLY A 99 -5.36 -26.31 1.07
CA GLY A 99 -4.79 -27.16 0.00
C GLY A 99 -5.84 -28.03 -0.69
N LYS A 100 -6.79 -28.61 0.06
CA LYS A 100 -7.88 -29.41 -0.51
C LYS A 100 -8.83 -28.60 -1.39
N LEU A 101 -9.09 -27.33 -1.07
CA LEU A 101 -9.89 -26.43 -1.91
C LEU A 101 -9.29 -26.26 -3.31
N TYR A 102 -7.95 -26.31 -3.42
CA TYR A 102 -7.21 -26.28 -4.69
C TYR A 102 -6.89 -27.64 -5.25
N GLY A 103 -7.56 -28.71 -4.77
CA GLY A 103 -7.42 -30.07 -5.31
C GLY A 103 -6.19 -30.84 -4.83
N LEU A 104 -5.37 -30.29 -3.95
CA LEU A 104 -4.21 -31.01 -3.40
C LEU A 104 -4.64 -32.20 -2.53
N SER A 105 -3.95 -33.33 -2.64
CA SER A 105 -4.27 -34.54 -1.88
C SER A 105 -3.03 -35.39 -1.58
N GLY A 106 -3.17 -36.34 -0.67
CA GLY A 106 -2.14 -37.34 -0.39
C GLY A 106 -0.79 -36.76 0.00
N GLY A 107 0.28 -37.26 -0.60
CA GLY A 107 1.67 -36.85 -0.33
C GLY A 107 1.96 -35.41 -0.71
N GLU A 108 1.42 -34.94 -1.83
CA GLU A 108 1.60 -33.57 -2.31
C GLU A 108 1.04 -32.54 -1.32
N LEU A 109 -0.18 -32.77 -0.80
CA LEU A 109 -0.79 -31.92 0.21
C LEU A 109 0.09 -31.85 1.46
N ASN A 110 0.60 -32.98 1.94
CA ASN A 110 1.44 -33.03 3.14
C ASN A 110 2.76 -32.27 2.91
N GLN A 111 3.43 -32.52 1.78
CA GLN A 111 4.67 -31.86 1.42
C GLN A 111 4.48 -30.33 1.35
N ARG A 112 3.40 -29.89 0.69
CA ARG A 112 3.11 -28.46 0.54
C ARG A 112 2.76 -27.79 1.84
N ARG A 113 1.97 -28.46 2.71
CA ARG A 113 1.69 -27.99 4.06
C ARG A 113 2.97 -27.80 4.86
N ASP A 114 3.86 -28.79 4.88
CA ASP A 114 5.10 -28.74 5.65
C ASP A 114 6.05 -27.63 5.12
N GLU A 115 6.11 -27.45 3.80
CA GLU A 115 6.82 -26.36 3.17
C GLU A 115 6.26 -24.99 3.62
N MET A 116 4.94 -24.82 3.66
CA MET A 116 4.33 -23.56 4.08
C MET A 116 4.53 -23.30 5.56
N ILE A 117 4.45 -24.32 6.42
CA ILE A 117 4.74 -24.21 7.85
C ILE A 117 6.16 -23.70 8.05
N ALA A 118 7.15 -24.30 7.36
CA ALA A 118 8.55 -23.90 7.46
C ALA A 118 8.79 -22.48 6.92
N THR A 119 8.28 -22.18 5.73
CA THR A 119 8.50 -20.86 5.10
C THR A 119 7.89 -19.71 5.89
N THR A 120 6.73 -19.93 6.52
CA THR A 120 6.03 -18.90 7.30
C THR A 120 6.31 -18.95 8.80
N HIS A 121 7.24 -19.82 9.24
CA HIS A 121 7.66 -20.01 10.64
C HIS A 121 6.51 -20.35 11.60
N LEU A 122 5.58 -21.19 11.15
CA LEU A 122 4.41 -21.61 11.90
C LEU A 122 4.61 -22.87 12.75
N GLU A 123 5.83 -23.45 12.77
CA GLU A 123 6.16 -24.70 13.47
C GLU A 123 5.72 -24.71 14.95
N PRO A 124 5.93 -23.64 15.75
CA PRO A 124 5.54 -23.64 17.17
C PRO A 124 4.03 -23.66 17.38
N TYR A 125 3.24 -23.35 16.33
CA TYR A 125 1.80 -23.12 16.42
C TYR A 125 0.95 -24.15 15.70
N VAL A 126 1.55 -25.18 15.08
CA VAL A 126 0.89 -26.17 14.19
C VAL A 126 -0.39 -26.76 14.79
N LYS A 127 -0.40 -27.05 16.11
CA LYS A 127 -1.53 -27.62 16.84
C LYS A 127 -2.44 -26.57 17.48
N ARG A 128 -2.12 -25.27 17.38
CA ARG A 128 -2.90 -24.20 17.98
C ARG A 128 -4.05 -23.81 17.05
N ARG A 129 -5.24 -23.55 17.63
CA ARG A 129 -6.39 -23.03 16.86
C ARG A 129 -6.11 -21.63 16.35
N ALA A 130 -6.64 -21.28 15.17
CA ALA A 130 -6.46 -19.96 14.56
C ALA A 130 -6.99 -18.83 15.46
N SER A 131 -8.10 -19.07 16.20
CA SER A 131 -8.64 -18.12 17.19
C SER A 131 -7.67 -17.77 18.33
N ASN A 132 -6.72 -18.65 18.64
CA ASN A 132 -5.75 -18.48 19.73
C ASN A 132 -4.40 -17.90 19.27
N LEU A 133 -4.28 -17.50 18.00
CA LEU A 133 -3.11 -16.84 17.46
C LEU A 133 -3.20 -15.32 17.66
N SER A 134 -2.06 -14.65 17.85
CA SER A 134 -2.00 -13.19 17.76
C SER A 134 -2.22 -12.72 16.31
N GLY A 135 -2.52 -11.43 16.12
CA GLY A 135 -2.78 -10.84 14.80
C GLY A 135 -1.70 -11.18 13.77
N GLY A 136 -0.42 -10.99 14.10
CA GLY A 136 0.69 -11.30 13.19
C GLY A 136 0.77 -12.78 12.80
N TRP A 137 0.51 -13.70 13.73
CA TRP A 137 0.48 -15.14 13.42
C TRP A 137 -0.75 -15.53 12.62
N ARG A 138 -1.89 -14.86 12.79
CA ARG A 138 -3.07 -15.04 11.95
C ARG A 138 -2.78 -14.57 10.50
N GLN A 139 -2.07 -13.43 10.34
CA GLN A 139 -1.65 -12.94 9.02
C GLN A 139 -0.73 -13.94 8.31
N ARG A 140 0.28 -14.47 9.01
CA ARG A 140 1.17 -15.49 8.46
C ARG A 140 0.42 -16.76 8.04
N LEU A 141 -0.54 -17.22 8.84
CA LEU A 141 -1.38 -18.37 8.50
C LEU A 141 -2.26 -18.09 7.28
N ALA A 142 -2.90 -16.90 7.21
CA ALA A 142 -3.73 -16.52 6.07
C ALA A 142 -2.89 -16.46 4.77
N MET A 143 -1.68 -15.90 4.86
CA MET A 143 -0.74 -15.88 3.74
C MET A 143 -0.32 -17.28 3.35
N ALA A 144 0.04 -18.15 4.31
CA ALA A 144 0.40 -19.55 4.03
C ALA A 144 -0.74 -20.32 3.34
N CYS A 145 -1.98 -20.12 3.78
CA CYS A 145 -3.16 -20.70 3.14
C CYS A 145 -3.34 -20.23 1.68
N SER A 146 -3.12 -18.94 1.41
CA SER A 146 -3.23 -18.37 0.05
C SER A 146 -2.11 -18.85 -0.90
N LEU A 147 -1.05 -19.44 -0.37
CA LEU A 147 0.11 -19.95 -1.11
C LEU A 147 0.10 -21.47 -1.34
N MET A 148 -0.89 -22.21 -0.80
CA MET A 148 -0.90 -23.68 -0.85
C MET A 148 -0.81 -24.25 -2.26
N HIS A 149 -1.44 -23.63 -3.25
CA HIS A 149 -1.50 -24.08 -4.66
C HIS A 149 -0.38 -23.53 -5.55
N LYS A 150 0.67 -22.92 -4.95
CA LYS A 150 1.84 -22.36 -5.68
C LYS A 150 1.47 -21.27 -6.70
N PRO A 151 0.74 -20.24 -6.31
CA PRO A 151 0.38 -19.17 -7.23
C PRO A 151 1.62 -18.43 -7.74
N THR A 152 1.50 -17.80 -8.91
CA THR A 152 2.54 -16.92 -9.48
C THR A 152 2.33 -15.44 -9.15
N VAL A 153 1.10 -15.08 -8.75
CA VAL A 153 0.72 -13.74 -8.29
C VAL A 153 0.05 -13.85 -6.93
N LEU A 154 0.45 -12.99 -5.99
CA LEU A 154 -0.17 -12.91 -4.68
C LEU A 154 -0.79 -11.53 -4.48
N PHE A 155 -2.11 -11.49 -4.29
CA PHE A 155 -2.85 -10.30 -3.91
C PHE A 155 -3.01 -10.24 -2.40
N LEU A 156 -2.62 -9.12 -1.80
CA LEU A 156 -2.60 -8.89 -0.37
C LEU A 156 -3.39 -7.62 -0.05
N ASP A 157 -4.55 -7.77 0.56
CA ASP A 157 -5.41 -6.63 0.90
C ASP A 157 -5.16 -6.17 2.35
N GLU A 158 -4.34 -5.13 2.50
CA GLU A 158 -3.88 -4.56 3.78
C GLU A 158 -3.28 -5.62 4.74
N PRO A 159 -2.25 -6.37 4.30
CA PRO A 159 -1.75 -7.55 5.03
C PRO A 159 -1.16 -7.24 6.40
N THR A 160 -0.87 -5.98 6.69
CA THR A 160 -0.22 -5.53 7.93
C THR A 160 -1.16 -4.74 8.83
N ALA A 161 -2.44 -4.63 8.45
CA ALA A 161 -3.41 -3.89 9.25
C ALA A 161 -3.60 -4.53 10.63
N GLY A 162 -3.48 -3.71 11.69
CA GLY A 162 -3.74 -4.14 13.05
C GLY A 162 -2.71 -5.05 13.70
N ILE A 163 -1.52 -5.21 13.11
CA ILE A 163 -0.39 -5.93 13.71
C ILE A 163 0.66 -4.97 14.26
N ASP A 164 1.45 -5.44 15.22
CA ASP A 164 2.52 -4.66 15.83
C ASP A 164 3.69 -4.41 14.84
N PRO A 165 4.57 -3.40 15.10
CA PRO A 165 5.65 -3.06 14.18
C PRO A 165 6.67 -4.18 13.94
N VAL A 166 6.89 -5.07 14.91
CA VAL A 166 7.83 -6.19 14.75
C VAL A 166 7.23 -7.22 13.79
N ALA A 167 5.99 -7.66 14.03
CA ALA A 167 5.29 -8.59 13.16
C ALA A 167 5.12 -8.01 11.74
N ARG A 168 4.91 -6.67 11.59
CA ARG A 168 4.87 -6.00 10.30
C ARG A 168 6.19 -6.15 9.55
N ARG A 169 7.31 -5.86 10.21
CA ARG A 169 8.64 -6.00 9.59
C ARG A 169 8.90 -7.44 9.13
N GLU A 170 8.65 -8.40 10.01
CA GLU A 170 8.83 -9.82 9.71
C GLU A 170 7.94 -10.32 8.57
N LEU A 171 6.71 -9.76 8.42
CA LEU A 171 5.84 -10.08 7.29
C LEU A 171 6.41 -9.54 5.98
N TRP A 172 6.94 -8.30 5.99
CA TRP A 172 7.62 -7.73 4.82
C TRP A 172 8.87 -8.51 4.43
N ASP A 173 9.65 -9.03 5.39
CA ASP A 173 10.80 -9.89 5.09
C ASP A 173 10.37 -11.16 4.32
N LEU A 174 9.22 -11.75 4.69
CA LEU A 174 8.62 -12.87 3.92
C LEU A 174 8.17 -12.45 2.52
N LEU A 175 7.57 -11.26 2.37
CA LEU A 175 7.16 -10.76 1.05
C LEU A 175 8.38 -10.57 0.13
N PHE A 176 9.48 -10.01 0.63
CA PHE A 176 10.73 -9.91 -0.12
C PHE A 176 11.29 -11.27 -0.50
N GLU A 177 11.22 -12.26 0.38
CA GLU A 177 11.63 -13.63 0.06
C GLU A 177 10.81 -14.23 -1.09
N PHE A 178 9.49 -14.04 -1.09
CA PHE A 178 8.63 -14.52 -2.18
C PHE A 178 8.88 -13.79 -3.49
N ALA A 179 9.05 -12.48 -3.47
CA ALA A 179 9.40 -11.70 -4.65
C ALA A 179 10.76 -12.12 -5.21
N GLY A 180 11.76 -12.33 -4.34
CA GLY A 180 13.08 -12.85 -4.72
C GLY A 180 13.04 -14.24 -5.37
N LYS A 181 12.01 -15.03 -5.09
CA LYS A 181 11.73 -16.32 -5.77
C LYS A 181 10.93 -16.16 -7.07
N GLY A 182 10.67 -14.93 -7.52
CA GLY A 182 10.00 -14.61 -8.78
C GLY A 182 8.48 -14.50 -8.70
N MET A 183 7.88 -14.48 -7.51
CA MET A 183 6.45 -14.24 -7.31
C MET A 183 6.15 -12.75 -7.52
N THR A 184 5.06 -12.44 -8.22
CA THR A 184 4.55 -11.07 -8.34
C THR A 184 3.63 -10.76 -7.16
N LEU A 185 3.88 -9.67 -6.47
CA LEU A 185 3.09 -9.27 -5.30
C LEU A 185 2.33 -7.99 -5.60
N PHE A 186 1.03 -8.00 -5.31
CA PHE A 186 0.16 -6.82 -5.35
C PHE A 186 -0.35 -6.53 -3.93
N VAL A 187 0.16 -5.47 -3.32
CA VAL A 187 -0.09 -5.16 -1.90
C VAL A 187 -0.89 -3.88 -1.80
N THR A 188 -2.10 -3.92 -1.23
CA THR A 188 -2.77 -2.68 -0.85
C THR A 188 -2.30 -2.24 0.53
N THR A 189 -2.12 -0.95 0.70
CA THR A 189 -1.76 -0.37 1.99
C THR A 189 -2.25 1.09 2.09
N HIS A 190 -2.30 1.59 3.29
CA HIS A 190 -2.46 3.02 3.58
C HIS A 190 -1.23 3.58 4.31
N TYR A 191 -0.18 2.76 4.48
CA TYR A 191 1.08 3.13 5.12
C TYR A 191 2.11 3.53 4.06
N MET A 192 2.67 4.74 4.19
CA MET A 192 3.65 5.28 3.25
C MET A 192 5.00 4.54 3.31
N ASP A 193 5.43 4.17 4.51
CA ASP A 193 6.66 3.39 4.74
C ASP A 193 6.62 1.99 4.10
N GLU A 194 5.43 1.43 3.90
CA GLU A 194 5.25 0.20 3.15
C GLU A 194 5.32 0.42 1.65
N ALA A 195 4.74 1.52 1.16
CA ALA A 195 4.82 1.88 -0.24
C ALA A 195 6.26 2.15 -0.69
N GLU A 196 7.10 2.74 0.18
CA GLU A 196 8.53 2.93 -0.10
C GLU A 196 9.33 1.63 -0.26
N ARG A 197 8.79 0.50 0.18
CA ARG A 197 9.40 -0.84 0.02
C ARG A 197 9.04 -1.52 -1.29
N CYS A 198 8.11 -0.96 -2.06
CA CYS A 198 7.63 -1.53 -3.31
C CYS A 198 8.47 -1.07 -4.49
N ASP A 199 8.59 -1.90 -5.54
CA ASP A 199 9.28 -1.53 -6.78
C ASP A 199 8.51 -0.43 -7.53
N HIS A 200 7.17 -0.52 -7.51
CA HIS A 200 6.26 0.46 -8.10
C HIS A 200 5.10 0.75 -7.16
N VAL A 201 4.60 1.97 -7.22
CA VAL A 201 3.47 2.41 -6.42
C VAL A 201 2.41 3.06 -7.29
N GLY A 202 1.15 2.61 -7.13
CA GLY A 202 -0.03 3.31 -7.65
C GLY A 202 -0.77 3.99 -6.51
N TYR A 203 -1.00 5.30 -6.59
CA TYR A 203 -1.77 6.04 -5.58
C TYR A 203 -3.19 6.29 -6.06
N ILE A 204 -4.15 5.68 -5.36
CA ILE A 204 -5.59 5.86 -5.62
C ILE A 204 -6.20 6.81 -4.58
N TYR A 205 -6.87 7.86 -5.08
CA TYR A 205 -7.55 8.86 -4.27
C TYR A 205 -8.88 9.22 -4.90
N MET A 206 -9.96 9.26 -4.12
CA MET A 206 -11.32 9.54 -4.61
C MET A 206 -11.67 8.72 -5.87
N SER A 207 -11.49 7.40 -5.79
CA SER A 207 -11.77 6.41 -6.85
C SER A 207 -10.89 6.49 -8.10
N LYS A 208 -9.94 7.43 -8.20
CA LYS A 208 -9.05 7.64 -9.35
C LYS A 208 -7.60 7.32 -9.04
N LEU A 209 -6.91 6.75 -9.99
CA LEU A 209 -5.46 6.60 -9.92
C LEU A 209 -4.81 7.96 -10.24
N ILE A 210 -4.21 8.57 -9.22
CA ILE A 210 -3.64 9.93 -9.34
C ILE A 210 -2.25 9.88 -9.96
N VAL A 211 -1.46 8.87 -9.55
CA VAL A 211 -0.09 8.68 -10.04
C VAL A 211 0.31 7.22 -9.92
N CYS A 212 1.20 6.78 -10.82
CA CYS A 212 1.78 5.43 -10.77
C CYS A 212 3.24 5.50 -11.28
N GLY A 213 4.17 4.90 -10.55
CA GLY A 213 5.59 4.87 -10.91
C GLY A 213 6.47 4.30 -9.80
N GLU A 214 7.79 4.35 -10.01
CA GLU A 214 8.77 4.01 -8.99
C GLU A 214 8.78 5.07 -7.88
N PRO A 215 8.91 4.69 -6.59
CA PRO A 215 8.89 5.65 -5.47
C PRO A 215 9.84 6.83 -5.67
N ASP A 216 11.06 6.58 -6.13
CA ASP A 216 12.07 7.62 -6.33
C ASP A 216 11.77 8.57 -7.50
N ASP A 217 11.05 8.10 -8.52
CA ASP A 217 10.63 8.95 -9.63
C ASP A 217 9.43 9.80 -9.26
N LEU A 218 8.51 9.26 -8.44
CA LEU A 218 7.39 10.03 -7.89
C LEU A 218 7.86 11.21 -7.05
N LYS A 219 8.94 11.04 -6.28
CA LYS A 219 9.56 12.11 -5.48
C LYS A 219 10.15 13.24 -6.33
N LYS A 220 10.48 12.98 -7.62
CA LYS A 220 11.07 13.98 -8.55
C LYS A 220 10.02 14.75 -9.36
N LEU A 221 8.74 14.46 -9.22
CA LEU A 221 7.69 15.11 -9.99
C LEU A 221 7.72 16.64 -9.83
N PRO A 222 7.53 17.42 -10.91
CA PRO A 222 7.52 18.89 -10.83
C PRO A 222 6.43 19.46 -9.92
N ASP A 223 5.33 18.74 -9.77
CA ASP A 223 4.25 19.12 -8.85
C ASP A 223 4.66 18.99 -7.37
N VAL A 224 5.59 18.08 -7.06
CA VAL A 224 6.12 17.83 -5.71
C VAL A 224 7.31 18.74 -5.40
N ASN A 225 8.19 18.93 -6.40
CA ASN A 225 9.36 19.80 -6.33
C ASN A 225 9.32 20.85 -7.45
N PRO A 226 8.50 21.91 -7.32
CA PRO A 226 8.47 22.99 -8.30
C PRO A 226 9.85 23.64 -8.44
N PRO A 227 10.29 23.97 -9.66
CA PRO A 227 11.55 24.69 -9.87
C PRO A 227 11.62 25.98 -9.03
N GLY A 228 12.80 26.26 -8.46
CA GLY A 228 13.01 27.42 -7.58
C GLY A 228 12.46 27.26 -6.16
N THR A 229 12.20 26.01 -5.76
CA THR A 229 11.81 25.68 -4.37
C THR A 229 12.77 24.69 -3.73
N ARG A 230 12.75 24.65 -2.41
CA ARG A 230 13.45 23.63 -1.61
C ARG A 230 12.58 23.18 -0.45
N ARG A 231 12.84 21.95 0.03
CA ARG A 231 12.12 21.37 1.15
C ARG A 231 12.99 21.39 2.40
N LEU A 232 12.38 21.76 3.50
CA LEU A 232 13.04 21.87 4.80
C LEU A 232 12.27 21.04 5.82
N ASP A 233 13.00 20.29 6.65
CA ASP A 233 12.50 19.72 7.89
C ASP A 233 12.83 20.68 9.03
N VAL A 234 11.80 21.08 9.78
CA VAL A 234 11.91 22.02 10.90
C VAL A 234 11.42 21.31 12.15
N THR A 235 12.36 20.92 13.01
CA THR A 235 12.06 20.39 14.34
C THR A 235 12.05 21.54 15.34
N CYS A 236 10.98 21.70 16.09
CA CYS A 236 10.86 22.79 17.07
C CYS A 236 9.89 22.45 18.20
N ASP A 237 10.00 23.20 19.30
CA ASP A 237 9.00 23.20 20.34
C ASP A 237 7.71 23.84 19.82
N HIS A 238 6.54 23.35 20.29
CA HIS A 238 5.23 23.93 19.92
C HIS A 238 4.90 23.89 18.41
N VAL A 239 5.11 22.74 17.76
CA VAL A 239 4.92 22.51 16.30
C VAL A 239 3.59 23.08 15.75
N THR A 240 2.48 23.00 16.51
CA THR A 240 1.18 23.54 16.07
C THR A 240 1.18 25.07 15.92
N THR A 241 1.85 25.76 16.85
CA THR A 241 1.99 27.21 16.78
C THR A 241 2.92 27.63 15.65
N ALA A 242 4.04 26.91 15.52
CA ALA A 242 5.01 27.06 14.43
C ALA A 242 4.35 26.88 13.06
N LEU A 243 3.55 25.83 12.88
CA LEU A 243 2.84 25.53 11.63
C LEU A 243 1.97 26.71 11.17
N ARG A 244 1.18 27.30 12.09
CA ARG A 244 0.33 28.44 11.76
C ARG A 244 1.16 29.64 11.30
N ALA A 245 2.28 29.92 12.00
CA ALA A 245 3.17 31.04 11.64
C ALA A 245 3.84 30.82 10.28
N MET A 246 4.14 29.53 9.93
CA MET A 246 4.72 29.20 8.64
C MET A 246 3.71 29.31 7.49
N HIS A 247 2.45 28.97 7.69
CA HIS A 247 1.41 29.18 6.67
C HIS A 247 1.19 30.65 6.31
N GLU A 248 1.44 31.58 7.26
CA GLU A 248 1.30 33.01 7.03
C GLU A 248 2.58 33.65 6.46
N MET A 249 3.69 32.90 6.44
CA MET A 249 4.98 33.43 6.00
C MET A 249 5.08 33.51 4.49
N ARG A 250 5.42 34.70 3.96
CA ARG A 250 5.65 34.88 2.51
C ARG A 250 6.83 34.01 2.02
N GLY A 251 6.62 33.28 0.94
CA GLY A 251 7.60 32.37 0.36
C GLY A 251 7.56 30.96 0.90
N VAL A 252 6.69 30.66 1.88
CA VAL A 252 6.30 29.28 2.25
C VAL A 252 5.12 28.88 1.37
N ARG A 253 5.26 27.82 0.59
CA ARG A 253 4.23 27.32 -0.33
C ARG A 253 3.35 26.27 0.31
N SER A 254 3.97 25.36 1.09
CA SER A 254 3.22 24.40 1.93
C SER A 254 3.97 24.16 3.23
N ALA A 255 3.22 23.79 4.25
CA ALA A 255 3.72 23.39 5.57
C ALA A 255 2.86 22.25 6.09
N THR A 256 3.49 21.14 6.45
CA THR A 256 2.81 19.91 6.91
C THR A 256 3.52 19.36 8.14
N VAL A 257 2.77 18.88 9.14
CA VAL A 257 3.35 18.29 10.36
C VAL A 257 3.70 16.84 10.13
N PHE A 258 4.92 16.46 10.54
CA PHE A 258 5.44 15.09 10.53
C PHE A 258 5.95 14.73 11.94
N GLY A 259 5.12 14.07 12.72
CA GLY A 259 5.47 13.72 14.09
C GLY A 259 5.79 14.95 14.96
N GLN A 260 7.06 15.15 15.30
CA GLN A 260 7.56 16.29 16.10
C GLN A 260 8.24 17.38 15.25
N SER A 261 8.25 17.23 13.94
CA SER A 261 8.77 18.21 13.01
C SER A 261 7.71 18.68 12.02
N MET A 262 8.05 19.64 11.18
CA MET A 262 7.23 20.04 10.04
C MET A 262 8.07 20.11 8.78
N HIS A 263 7.51 19.62 7.68
CA HIS A 263 8.07 19.80 6.35
C HIS A 263 7.55 21.09 5.75
N LEU A 264 8.46 21.94 5.31
CA LEU A 264 8.14 23.19 4.61
C LEU A 264 8.61 23.09 3.16
N LEU A 265 7.74 23.39 2.21
CA LEU A 265 8.13 23.70 0.85
C LEU A 265 8.26 25.22 0.73
N VAL A 266 9.47 25.71 0.47
CA VAL A 266 9.75 27.15 0.46
C VAL A 266 10.41 27.56 -0.86
N ASP A 267 10.23 28.84 -1.25
CA ASP A 267 11.01 29.42 -2.34
C ASP A 267 12.50 29.42 -1.99
N GLU A 268 13.40 29.21 -2.95
CA GLU A 268 14.85 29.21 -2.73
C GLU A 268 15.37 30.52 -2.12
N SER A 269 14.67 31.62 -2.37
CA SER A 269 14.98 32.96 -1.82
C SER A 269 14.77 33.05 -0.31
N VAL A 270 13.97 32.18 0.31
CA VAL A 270 13.71 32.19 1.76
C VAL A 270 14.94 31.68 2.49
N LYS A 271 15.52 32.53 3.36
CA LYS A 271 16.69 32.19 4.17
C LYS A 271 16.29 31.57 5.50
N ARG A 272 17.12 30.68 6.04
CA ARG A 272 16.89 30.06 7.38
C ARG A 272 16.63 31.11 8.46
N ALA A 273 17.40 32.20 8.47
CA ALA A 273 17.23 33.27 9.43
C ALA A 273 15.81 33.89 9.43
N GLN A 274 15.16 33.96 8.27
CA GLN A 274 13.81 34.46 8.17
C GLN A 274 12.77 33.52 8.80
N ILE A 275 13.01 32.19 8.67
CA ILE A 275 12.18 31.15 9.31
C ILE A 275 12.38 31.24 10.83
N ASP A 276 13.62 31.27 11.31
CA ASP A 276 13.95 31.42 12.74
C ASP A 276 13.33 32.68 13.34
N ASP A 277 13.43 33.82 12.65
CA ASP A 277 12.83 35.08 13.10
C ASP A 277 11.30 35.02 13.20
N GLN A 278 10.65 34.33 12.24
CA GLN A 278 9.21 34.14 12.26
C GLN A 278 8.77 33.21 13.40
N LEU A 279 9.54 32.14 13.67
CA LEU A 279 9.29 31.21 14.76
C LEU A 279 9.44 31.89 16.12
N ARG A 280 10.49 32.70 16.31
CA ARG A 280 10.68 33.50 17.56
C ARG A 280 9.55 34.46 17.84
N LYS A 281 8.96 35.11 16.82
CA LYS A 281 7.81 36.00 16.98
C LYS A 281 6.59 35.33 17.62
N VAL A 282 6.46 34.01 17.47
CA VAL A 282 5.38 33.22 18.03
C VAL A 282 5.78 32.43 19.27
N GLY A 283 6.96 32.73 19.85
CA GLY A 283 7.45 32.12 21.08
C GLY A 283 8.08 30.73 20.90
N VAL A 284 8.60 30.44 19.71
CA VAL A 284 9.38 29.22 19.44
C VAL A 284 10.86 29.59 19.41
N ASP A 285 11.58 29.28 20.49
CA ASP A 285 12.95 29.71 20.70
C ASP A 285 14.00 28.72 20.20
N HIS A 286 13.65 27.44 20.14
CA HIS A 286 14.54 26.38 19.69
C HIS A 286 14.00 25.73 18.43
N SER A 287 14.76 25.84 17.33
CA SER A 287 14.43 25.18 16.08
C SER A 287 15.69 24.59 15.46
N GLU A 288 15.54 23.42 14.87
CA GLU A 288 16.56 22.81 14.01
C GLU A 288 16.00 22.72 12.59
N ILE A 289 16.71 23.31 11.63
CA ILE A 289 16.29 23.37 10.23
C ILE A 289 17.27 22.58 9.38
N ARG A 290 16.78 21.56 8.70
CA ARG A 290 17.55 20.75 7.76
C ARG A 290 16.91 20.78 6.37
N GLU A 291 17.74 20.81 5.34
CA GLU A 291 17.25 20.59 3.97
C GLU A 291 17.09 19.09 3.72
N ILE A 292 15.95 18.71 3.19
CA ILE A 292 15.56 17.33 2.92
C ILE A 292 15.06 17.16 1.50
N GLY A 293 15.13 15.92 0.99
CA GLY A 293 14.35 15.51 -0.18
C GLY A 293 12.89 15.24 0.19
N PRO A 294 11.98 15.19 -0.78
CA PRO A 294 10.59 14.81 -0.53
C PRO A 294 10.47 13.35 -0.13
N SER A 295 9.58 13.07 0.80
CA SER A 295 9.09 11.73 1.13
C SER A 295 7.91 11.36 0.21
N LEU A 296 7.51 10.07 0.17
CA LEU A 296 6.26 9.69 -0.51
C LEU A 296 5.04 10.36 0.13
N GLU A 297 5.08 10.64 1.44
CA GLU A 297 3.99 11.34 2.11
C GLU A 297 3.84 12.77 1.58
N ASP A 298 4.95 13.47 1.35
CA ASP A 298 4.94 14.79 0.68
C ASP A 298 4.32 14.71 -0.72
N VAL A 299 4.69 13.67 -1.50
CA VAL A 299 4.13 13.43 -2.83
C VAL A 299 2.61 13.33 -2.79
N PHE A 300 2.09 12.52 -1.89
CA PHE A 300 0.65 12.26 -1.85
C PHE A 300 -0.14 13.41 -1.25
N VAL A 301 0.40 14.14 -0.28
CA VAL A 301 -0.22 15.36 0.26
C VAL A 301 -0.37 16.40 -0.85
N GLU A 302 0.70 16.69 -1.60
CA GLU A 302 0.68 17.68 -2.68
C GLU A 302 -0.27 17.26 -3.83
N LEU A 303 -0.18 16.01 -4.29
CA LEU A 303 -1.03 15.51 -5.38
C LEU A 303 -2.51 15.42 -4.98
N SER A 304 -2.81 15.04 -3.73
CA SER A 304 -4.19 15.00 -3.23
C SER A 304 -4.79 16.40 -3.12
N ALA A 305 -4.02 17.38 -2.62
CA ALA A 305 -4.46 18.77 -2.53
C ALA A 305 -4.73 19.36 -3.92
N LYS A 306 -3.85 19.12 -4.89
CA LYS A 306 -4.03 19.53 -6.29
C LYS A 306 -5.30 18.93 -6.88
N HIS A 307 -5.49 17.61 -6.74
CA HIS A 307 -6.67 16.92 -7.29
C HIS A 307 -7.98 17.42 -6.66
N ALA A 308 -8.00 17.65 -5.34
CA ALA A 308 -9.17 18.19 -4.65
C ALA A 308 -9.52 19.61 -5.15
N ALA A 309 -8.51 20.47 -5.37
CA ALA A 309 -8.72 21.81 -5.91
C ALA A 309 -9.25 21.81 -7.37
N GLU A 310 -8.79 20.85 -8.19
CA GLU A 310 -9.29 20.67 -9.57
C GLU A 310 -10.77 20.23 -9.58
N GLN A 311 -11.15 19.32 -8.69
CA GLN A 311 -12.54 18.88 -8.57
C GLN A 311 -13.48 19.99 -8.10
N GLN A 312 -13.03 20.85 -7.16
CA GLN A 312 -13.82 22.00 -6.71
C GLN A 312 -14.05 23.04 -7.80
N LYS A 313 -13.14 23.14 -8.76
CA LYS A 313 -13.29 24.06 -9.92
C LYS A 313 -14.19 23.47 -11.01
N ALA A 314 -14.36 22.14 -11.04
CA ALA A 314 -15.16 21.43 -12.04
C ALA A 314 -16.62 21.21 -11.59
N ALA A 315 -16.92 21.37 -10.29
CA ALA A 315 -18.25 21.28 -9.70
C ALA A 315 -18.94 22.63 -9.61
#